data_7a0370d045d6f4d40a50f08a49ce05c8
#
_entry.id   7a0370d045d6f4d40a50f08a49ce05c8
#
_cell.length_a   1.000
_cell.length_b   1.000
_cell.length_c   1.000
_cell.angle_alpha   90.00
_cell.angle_beta   90.00
_cell.angle_gamma   90.00
#
_symmetry.space_group_name_H-M   'P 1'
#
loop_
_entity.id
_entity.type
_entity.pdbx_description
1 polymer ?
#
loop_
_entity_poly.entity_id
_entity_poly.type
_entity_poly.pdbx_seq_one_letter_code
_entity_poly.pdbx_strand_id
1 'polypeptide(L)'
;MEVKLYKCSDDPRKCGKSLSTAETKTINARGETIVVENPSFLVDYDVDLLLYNYCYIPKFKRYYFIDWQGEIAHRLRFSCNVDVLESFKNDLKKRTMYILRQEKLFNKWYLDNLVPESTQVNYFNRSFDMVQGLDSNYS
;
A
#
# COMPACT_ATOMS: atom_id res chain seq x y z
N MET A 1 -25.96 3.33 9.23
CA MET A 1 -25.39 3.65 7.91
C MET A 1 -25.30 2.38 7.09
N GLU A 2 -25.74 2.43 5.85
CA GLU A 2 -25.66 1.27 4.95
C GLU A 2 -24.20 0.99 4.58
N VAL A 3 -23.79 -0.27 4.70
CA VAL A 3 -22.48 -0.78 4.31
C VAL A 3 -22.67 -2.08 3.53
N LYS A 4 -22.07 -2.18 2.35
CA LYS A 4 -22.07 -3.39 1.53
C LYS A 4 -20.79 -4.16 1.74
N LEU A 5 -20.89 -5.39 2.22
CA LEU A 5 -19.77 -6.27 2.52
C LEU A 5 -19.47 -7.20 1.34
N TYR A 6 -18.19 -7.47 1.12
CA TYR A 6 -17.70 -8.35 0.06
C TYR A 6 -16.61 -9.26 0.61
N LYS A 7 -16.44 -10.41 -0.04
CA LYS A 7 -15.26 -11.25 0.12
C LYS A 7 -14.30 -10.93 -1.02
N CYS A 8 -13.11 -10.49 -0.70
CA CYS A 8 -12.08 -10.13 -1.66
C CYS A 8 -10.82 -10.94 -1.38
N SER A 9 -10.38 -11.72 -2.36
CA SER A 9 -9.13 -12.50 -2.32
C SER A 9 -8.01 -11.88 -3.16
N ASP A 10 -8.30 -10.76 -3.82
CA ASP A 10 -7.33 -10.06 -4.67
C ASP A 10 -6.26 -9.36 -3.83
N ASP A 11 -5.07 -9.19 -4.42
CA ASP A 11 -3.97 -8.43 -3.82
C ASP A 11 -4.43 -7.00 -3.47
N PRO A 12 -4.11 -6.49 -2.27
CA PRO A 12 -4.43 -5.11 -1.88
C PRO A 12 -3.93 -4.06 -2.86
N ARG A 13 -2.83 -4.32 -3.57
CA ARG A 13 -2.21 -3.42 -4.55
C ARG A 13 -2.84 -3.48 -5.93
N LYS A 14 -3.76 -4.41 -6.18
CA LYS A 14 -4.44 -4.56 -7.47
C LYS A 14 -5.49 -3.48 -7.64
N CYS A 15 -5.45 -2.78 -8.78
CA CYS A 15 -6.51 -1.89 -9.21
C CYS A 15 -7.52 -2.67 -10.07
N GLY A 16 -8.79 -2.54 -9.78
CA GLY A 16 -9.85 -3.32 -10.43
C GLY A 16 -10.01 -4.70 -9.80
N LYS A 17 -10.43 -4.73 -8.53
CA LYS A 17 -10.69 -5.95 -7.78
C LYS A 17 -11.91 -6.69 -8.29
N SER A 18 -11.83 -8.02 -8.25
CA SER A 18 -12.94 -8.92 -8.60
C SER A 18 -13.86 -9.08 -7.39
N LEU A 19 -14.92 -8.27 -7.33
CA LEU A 19 -15.90 -8.34 -6.24
C LEU A 19 -17.08 -9.19 -6.68
N SER A 20 -17.34 -10.29 -5.96
CA SER A 20 -18.50 -11.13 -6.23
C SER A 20 -19.77 -10.44 -5.76
N THR A 21 -20.67 -10.15 -6.69
CA THR A 21 -21.99 -9.60 -6.35
C THR A 21 -22.92 -10.64 -5.73
N ALA A 22 -22.68 -11.93 -6.00
CA ALA A 22 -23.50 -13.04 -5.47
C ALA A 22 -23.32 -13.25 -3.96
N GLU A 23 -22.18 -12.80 -3.40
CA GLU A 23 -21.86 -12.92 -1.98
C GLU A 23 -21.87 -11.57 -1.25
N THR A 24 -22.65 -10.61 -1.77
CA THR A 24 -22.73 -9.30 -1.14
C THR A 24 -23.75 -9.32 0.00
N LYS A 25 -23.34 -8.92 1.19
CA LYS A 25 -24.24 -8.73 2.34
C LYS A 25 -24.35 -7.24 2.65
N THR A 26 -25.58 -6.74 2.70
CA THR A 26 -25.83 -5.34 3.09
C THR A 26 -26.20 -5.28 4.56
N ILE A 27 -25.51 -4.47 5.32
CA ILE A 27 -25.74 -4.27 6.77
C ILE A 27 -25.98 -2.80 7.08
N ASN A 28 -26.71 -2.57 8.17
CA ASN A 28 -26.87 -1.25 8.76
C ASN A 28 -25.97 -1.10 9.97
N ALA A 29 -24.81 -0.48 9.78
CA ALA A 29 -23.83 -0.28 10.83
C ALA A 29 -24.02 1.07 11.55
N ARG A 30 -23.76 1.08 12.85
CA ARG A 30 -23.73 2.31 13.66
C ARG A 30 -22.30 2.87 13.64
N GLY A 31 -22.13 4.09 13.14
CA GLY A 31 -20.83 4.76 13.15
C GLY A 31 -20.41 5.14 14.57
N GLU A 32 -19.19 4.79 14.95
CA GLU A 32 -18.51 5.28 16.14
C GLU A 32 -17.63 6.49 15.80
N THR A 33 -16.73 6.31 14.86
CA THR A 33 -15.86 7.37 14.35
C THR A 33 -16.13 7.52 12.87
N ILE A 34 -16.56 8.72 12.48
CA ILE A 34 -16.90 9.03 11.08
C ILE A 34 -15.79 9.88 10.47
N VAL A 35 -14.60 9.30 10.36
CA VAL A 35 -13.51 9.83 9.54
C VAL A 35 -13.56 9.09 8.21
N VAL A 36 -13.56 9.83 7.08
CA VAL A 36 -13.74 9.23 5.74
C VAL A 36 -12.60 8.29 5.37
N GLU A 37 -11.41 8.51 5.90
CA GLU A 37 -10.24 7.67 5.64
C GLU A 37 -10.28 6.36 6.43
N ASN A 38 -10.60 6.44 7.71
CA ASN A 38 -10.61 5.31 8.63
C ASN A 38 -11.86 5.32 9.52
N PRO A 39 -13.06 5.07 8.95
CA PRO A 39 -14.26 5.02 9.74
C PRO A 39 -14.33 3.75 10.59
N SER A 40 -14.86 3.83 11.81
CA SER A 40 -15.17 2.69 12.65
C SER A 40 -16.67 2.54 12.89
N PHE A 41 -17.09 1.30 12.98
CA PHE A 41 -18.50 0.93 13.07
C PHE A 41 -18.74 -0.17 14.09
N LEU A 42 -19.97 -0.13 14.63
CA LEU A 42 -20.54 -1.21 15.40
C LEU A 42 -21.71 -1.83 14.62
N VAL A 43 -21.77 -3.15 14.65
CA VAL A 43 -22.85 -3.95 14.04
C VAL A 43 -23.27 -5.01 15.03
N ASP A 44 -24.52 -5.46 14.97
CA ASP A 44 -24.98 -6.57 15.79
C ASP A 44 -24.20 -7.84 15.46
N TYR A 45 -23.92 -8.65 16.48
CA TYR A 45 -23.09 -9.85 16.35
C TYR A 45 -23.72 -10.85 15.38
N ASP A 46 -22.95 -11.24 14.38
CA ASP A 46 -23.27 -12.31 13.45
C ASP A 46 -21.94 -12.94 12.98
N VAL A 47 -21.80 -14.25 13.24
CA VAL A 47 -20.57 -14.99 12.92
C VAL A 47 -20.23 -14.92 11.43
N ASP A 48 -21.25 -14.91 10.57
CA ASP A 48 -21.07 -14.86 9.11
C ASP A 48 -20.41 -13.56 8.65
N LEU A 49 -20.49 -12.48 9.44
CA LEU A 49 -19.87 -11.21 9.10
C LEU A 49 -18.34 -11.27 9.09
N LEU A 50 -17.75 -12.11 9.93
CA LEU A 50 -16.29 -12.27 10.01
C LEU A 50 -15.65 -12.83 8.74
N LEU A 51 -16.46 -13.43 7.86
CA LEU A 51 -16.00 -13.94 6.56
C LEU A 51 -15.75 -12.84 5.53
N TYR A 52 -16.23 -11.62 5.81
CA TYR A 52 -16.10 -10.48 4.92
C TYR A 52 -14.89 -9.65 5.32
N ASN A 53 -14.04 -9.32 4.35
CA ASN A 53 -12.81 -8.57 4.56
C ASN A 53 -12.77 -7.24 3.79
N TYR A 54 -13.83 -6.94 3.03
CA TYR A 54 -13.87 -5.78 2.16
C TYR A 54 -15.27 -5.15 2.16
N CYS A 55 -15.37 -3.83 2.04
CA CYS A 55 -16.68 -3.18 2.00
C CYS A 55 -16.72 -1.95 1.09
N TYR A 56 -17.92 -1.60 0.68
CA TYR A 56 -18.25 -0.35 0.00
C TYR A 56 -19.25 0.44 0.82
N ILE A 57 -18.94 1.70 1.05
CA ILE A 57 -19.82 2.62 1.80
C ILE A 57 -20.44 3.62 0.83
N PRO A 58 -21.73 3.49 0.49
CA PRO A 58 -22.39 4.34 -0.50
C PRO A 58 -22.34 5.83 -0.16
N LYS A 59 -22.44 6.17 1.14
CA LYS A 59 -22.40 7.55 1.61
C LYS A 59 -21.07 8.25 1.29
N PHE A 60 -19.95 7.52 1.33
CA PHE A 60 -18.62 8.04 1.02
C PHE A 60 -18.20 7.78 -0.43
N LYS A 61 -18.93 6.91 -1.14
CA LYS A 61 -18.61 6.44 -2.49
C LYS A 61 -17.21 5.85 -2.60
N ARG A 62 -16.78 5.12 -1.55
CA ARG A 62 -15.44 4.57 -1.43
C ARG A 62 -15.44 3.12 -1.01
N TYR A 63 -14.38 2.42 -1.38
CA TYR A 63 -14.08 1.05 -1.00
C TYR A 63 -13.10 1.03 0.15
N TYR A 64 -13.22 0.00 1.04
CA TYR A 64 -12.43 -0.12 2.26
C TYR A 64 -12.07 -1.57 2.51
N PHE A 65 -10.90 -1.78 3.10
CA PHE A 65 -10.52 -3.02 3.77
C PHE A 65 -11.09 -3.01 5.18
N ILE A 66 -11.61 -4.15 5.61
CA ILE A 66 -12.20 -4.32 6.95
C ILE A 66 -11.16 -4.94 7.87
N ASP A 67 -11.06 -4.38 9.06
CA ASP A 67 -10.30 -4.92 10.19
C ASP A 67 -11.25 -5.13 11.37
N TRP A 68 -11.50 -6.39 11.70
CA TRP A 68 -12.39 -6.79 12.79
C TRP A 68 -11.65 -6.67 14.12
N GLN A 69 -12.14 -5.83 15.02
CA GLN A 69 -11.48 -5.52 16.30
C GLN A 69 -12.00 -6.36 17.49
N GLY A 70 -13.07 -7.12 17.29
CA GLY A 70 -13.63 -8.01 18.29
C GLY A 70 -15.04 -7.66 18.73
N GLU A 71 -15.56 -8.45 19.69
CA GLU A 71 -16.90 -8.34 20.21
C GLU A 71 -16.95 -7.47 21.47
N ILE A 72 -17.91 -6.56 21.53
CA ILE A 72 -18.20 -5.73 22.68
C ILE A 72 -19.71 -5.77 22.94
N ALA A 73 -20.14 -6.34 24.03
CA ALA A 73 -21.57 -6.39 24.44
C ALA A 73 -22.50 -6.90 23.32
N HIS A 74 -22.21 -8.07 22.76
CA HIS A 74 -22.93 -8.69 21.64
C HIS A 74 -22.94 -7.88 20.34
N ARG A 75 -21.97 -7.01 20.18
CA ARG A 75 -21.74 -6.25 18.93
C ARG A 75 -20.32 -6.45 18.44
N LEU A 76 -20.19 -6.54 17.13
CA LEU A 76 -18.89 -6.56 16.48
C LEU A 76 -18.46 -5.12 16.16
N ARG A 77 -17.23 -4.80 16.58
CA ARG A 77 -16.55 -3.58 16.15
C ARG A 77 -15.65 -3.88 14.99
N PHE A 78 -15.69 -3.04 13.99
CA PHE A 78 -14.74 -3.07 12.89
C PHE A 78 -14.28 -1.68 12.49
N SER A 79 -13.02 -1.58 12.11
CA SER A 79 -12.44 -0.41 11.48
C SER A 79 -12.27 -0.65 9.99
N CYS A 80 -12.29 0.42 9.24
CA CYS A 80 -12.16 0.40 7.80
C CYS A 80 -10.95 1.23 7.38
N ASN A 81 -10.14 0.70 6.47
CA ASN A 81 -9.04 1.42 5.84
C ASN A 81 -9.36 1.65 4.36
N VAL A 82 -9.30 2.91 3.90
CA VAL A 82 -9.69 3.23 2.54
C VAL A 82 -8.79 2.53 1.50
N ASP A 83 -9.41 1.89 0.51
CA ASP A 83 -8.74 1.43 -0.69
C ASP A 83 -8.75 2.55 -1.74
N VAL A 84 -7.65 3.28 -1.80
CA VAL A 84 -7.49 4.42 -2.70
C VAL A 84 -7.49 3.97 -4.17
N LEU A 85 -6.83 2.83 -4.47
CA LEU A 85 -6.68 2.33 -5.84
C LEU A 85 -8.04 1.95 -6.44
N GLU A 86 -8.87 1.22 -5.70
CA GLU A 86 -10.19 0.82 -6.18
C GLU A 86 -11.18 1.99 -6.17
N SER A 87 -11.14 2.83 -5.13
CA SER A 87 -12.04 3.98 -4.99
C SER A 87 -11.87 5.01 -6.11
N PHE A 88 -10.64 5.24 -6.56
CA PHE A 88 -10.29 6.25 -7.56
C PHE A 88 -9.81 5.65 -8.90
N LYS A 89 -10.04 4.37 -9.13
CA LYS A 89 -9.53 3.67 -10.33
C LYS A 89 -9.85 4.35 -11.65
N ASN A 90 -11.05 4.91 -11.77
CA ASN A 90 -11.49 5.57 -13.00
C ASN A 90 -10.74 6.89 -13.25
N ASP A 91 -10.45 7.62 -12.17
CA ASP A 91 -9.72 8.88 -12.25
C ASP A 91 -8.23 8.62 -12.47
N LEU A 92 -7.68 7.59 -11.84
CA LEU A 92 -6.29 7.15 -12.04
C LEU A 92 -6.04 6.71 -13.49
N LYS A 93 -6.96 5.92 -14.06
CA LYS A 93 -6.84 5.45 -15.45
C LYS A 93 -6.91 6.57 -16.50
N LYS A 94 -7.52 7.69 -16.17
CA LYS A 94 -7.61 8.85 -17.07
C LYS A 94 -6.37 9.76 -17.02
N ARG A 95 -5.53 9.64 -15.99
CA ARG A 95 -4.36 10.48 -15.82
C ARG A 95 -3.18 9.93 -16.60
N THR A 96 -2.53 10.79 -17.36
CA THR A 96 -1.23 10.49 -17.95
C THR A 96 -0.16 10.69 -16.88
N MET A 97 0.61 9.65 -16.61
CA MET A 97 1.71 9.68 -15.64
C MET A 97 3.03 9.31 -16.35
N TYR A 98 4.08 10.04 -16.02
CA TYR A 98 5.43 9.64 -16.40
C TYR A 98 5.97 8.72 -15.31
N ILE A 99 6.26 7.47 -15.67
CA ILE A 99 6.88 6.51 -14.78
C ILE A 99 8.35 6.38 -15.20
N LEU A 100 9.25 6.79 -14.31
CA LEU A 100 10.68 6.64 -14.48
C LEU A 100 11.17 5.54 -13.56
N ARG A 101 11.92 4.60 -14.09
CA ARG A 101 12.54 3.51 -13.32
C ARG A 101 14.04 3.46 -13.63
N GLN A 102 14.85 3.28 -12.60
CA GLN A 102 16.28 3.05 -12.77
C GLN A 102 16.53 1.58 -13.06
N GLU A 103 17.13 1.25 -14.18
CA GLU A 103 17.47 -0.13 -14.54
C GLU A 103 18.96 -0.44 -14.48
N LYS A 104 19.81 0.49 -14.93
CA LYS A 104 21.25 0.23 -15.13
C LYS A 104 22.20 1.29 -14.57
N LEU A 105 21.76 2.52 -14.42
CA LEU A 105 22.60 3.63 -13.96
C LEU A 105 21.93 4.31 -12.77
N PHE A 106 22.67 4.37 -11.66
CA PHE A 106 22.22 5.13 -10.49
C PHE A 106 22.18 6.62 -10.84
N ASN A 107 20.99 7.22 -10.68
CA ASN A 107 20.82 8.64 -10.77
C ASN A 107 20.31 9.19 -9.44
N LYS A 108 21.13 9.95 -8.74
CA LYS A 108 20.84 10.53 -7.43
C LYS A 108 19.60 11.45 -7.39
N TRP A 109 19.12 11.90 -8.55
CA TRP A 109 17.95 12.75 -8.67
C TRP A 109 16.63 11.98 -8.71
N TYR A 110 16.71 10.64 -8.88
CA TYR A 110 15.55 9.75 -8.90
C TYR A 110 15.70 8.73 -7.77
N LEU A 111 14.93 8.92 -6.71
CA LEU A 111 14.83 7.95 -5.64
C LEU A 111 13.82 6.88 -6.04
N ASP A 112 14.30 5.73 -6.48
CA ASP A 112 13.48 4.55 -6.69
C ASP A 112 13.61 3.62 -5.47
N ASN A 113 12.55 3.54 -4.67
CA ASN A 113 12.53 2.72 -3.46
C ASN A 113 12.68 1.21 -3.74
N LEU A 114 12.51 0.78 -4.98
CA LEU A 114 12.68 -0.61 -5.40
C LEU A 114 14.12 -0.93 -5.79
N VAL A 115 14.95 0.10 -5.99
CA VAL A 115 16.37 -0.03 -6.28
C VAL A 115 17.15 0.58 -5.11
N PRO A 116 17.51 -0.21 -4.10
CA PRO A 116 18.27 0.30 -2.97
C PRO A 116 19.63 0.83 -3.45
N GLU A 117 20.04 1.98 -2.91
CA GLU A 117 21.39 2.50 -3.13
C GLU A 117 22.42 1.47 -2.64
N SER A 118 23.34 1.12 -3.53
CA SER A 118 24.48 0.32 -3.11
C SER A 118 25.37 1.20 -2.23
N THR A 119 25.44 0.89 -0.95
CA THR A 119 26.39 1.51 -0.01
C THR A 119 27.77 0.87 -0.07
N GLN A 120 28.01 -0.04 -1.02
CA GLN A 120 29.34 -0.62 -1.23
C GLN A 120 30.26 0.44 -1.83
N VAL A 121 31.11 0.99 -0.97
CA VAL A 121 32.24 1.82 -1.37
C VAL A 121 33.38 0.87 -1.75
N ASN A 122 33.64 0.71 -3.05
CA ASN A 122 34.80 -0.03 -3.52
C ASN A 122 36.04 0.87 -3.42
N TYR A 123 36.88 0.60 -2.45
CA TYR A 123 38.18 1.25 -2.33
C TYR A 123 39.14 0.58 -3.31
N PHE A 124 39.55 1.28 -4.35
CA PHE A 124 40.69 0.85 -5.19
C PHE A 124 41.94 1.47 -4.63
N ASN A 125 42.74 0.70 -3.90
CA ASN A 125 44.08 1.07 -3.55
C ASN A 125 45.00 0.79 -4.78
N ARG A 126 45.35 1.83 -5.49
CA ARG A 126 46.48 1.75 -6.45
C ARG A 126 47.77 2.08 -5.75
N SER A 127 48.60 1.09 -5.53
CA SER A 127 49.99 1.31 -5.19
C SER A 127 50.71 1.73 -6.49
N PHE A 128 51.23 2.90 -6.50
CA PHE A 128 52.16 3.29 -7.54
C PHE A 128 53.53 2.78 -7.09
N ASP A 129 54.13 1.89 -7.87
CA ASP A 129 55.54 1.56 -7.71
C ASP A 129 56.32 2.84 -7.91
N MET A 130 56.96 3.32 -6.85
CA MET A 130 57.90 4.40 -7.01
C MET A 130 58.97 3.91 -7.97
N VAL A 131 59.13 4.63 -9.06
CA VAL A 131 60.19 4.39 -10.02
C VAL A 131 61.49 4.46 -9.25
N GLN A 132 62.12 3.29 -9.02
CA GLN A 132 63.50 3.21 -8.61
C GLN A 132 64.36 3.81 -9.73
N GLY A 133 64.82 5.00 -9.52
CA GLY A 133 65.61 5.65 -10.56
C GLY A 133 65.88 7.13 -10.32
N LEU A 134 66.01 7.53 -9.08
CA LEU A 134 66.69 8.75 -8.73
C LEU A 134 68.05 8.34 -8.09
N ASP A 135 68.92 7.77 -8.90
CA ASP A 135 70.30 7.65 -8.52
C ASP A 135 70.91 9.05 -8.37
N SER A 136 71.18 9.34 -7.12
CA SER A 136 71.91 10.52 -6.71
C SER A 136 73.32 10.46 -7.24
N ASN A 137 73.58 10.91 -8.43
CA ASN A 137 74.86 11.26 -8.90
C ASN A 137 75.00 12.77 -9.02
N TYR A 138 75.27 13.39 -7.89
CA TYR A 138 75.92 14.68 -7.81
C TYR A 138 77.12 14.47 -6.88
N SER A 139 78.34 14.23 -7.52
CA SER A 139 79.61 14.50 -6.99
C SER A 139 80.01 15.90 -7.34
#